data_fa67c4d6088550ea72f2802d239a678d
#
_entry.id   fa67c4d6088550ea72f2802d239a678d
#
_cell.length_a   1.000
_cell.length_b   1.000
_cell.length_c   1.000
_cell.angle_alpha   90.00
_cell.angle_beta   90.00
_cell.angle_gamma   90.00
#
_symmetry.space_group_name_H-M   'P 1'
#
loop_
_entity.id
_entity.type
_entity.pdbx_description
1 polymer ?
#
loop_
_entity_poly.entity_id
_entity_poly.type
_entity_poly.pdbx_seq_one_letter_code
_entity_poly.pdbx_strand_id
1 'polypeptide(L)'
;MIKFFQILFLSFCFIFQAQNLKIIQKPIDYSKERMKLSLDYMKEHHNLIQKTPNIIPKIIVLHYTAGGTIESNFRYFNNLYLENQRATLKKQSSLNVSAHFLIDRDGTVYQLVDPELFARHTIGLNYCAIGVENIGSKAQPLTDKQVEANAELVRYLTKKYPIEYLIGHSEYGVFRNSKLWKETDSKYFTGKEDPGAGFMKKVREKLTDLKLKSQP
;
A
#
# COMPACT_ATOMS: atom_id res chain seq x y z
N MET A 1 -34.26 -44.92 40.73
CA MET A 1 -33.95 -43.47 40.86
C MET A 1 -32.85 -43.15 39.90
N ILE A 2 -33.19 -42.52 38.74
CA ILE A 2 -32.25 -42.13 37.70
C ILE A 2 -31.92 -40.66 37.94
N LYS A 3 -30.65 -40.35 38.27
CA LYS A 3 -30.17 -38.98 38.42
C LYS A 3 -29.84 -38.41 37.06
N PHE A 4 -30.60 -37.40 36.58
CA PHE A 4 -30.25 -36.57 35.43
C PHE A 4 -29.15 -35.60 35.82
N PHE A 5 -28.00 -35.73 35.15
CA PHE A 5 -26.91 -34.73 35.21
C PHE A 5 -27.18 -33.68 34.10
N GLN A 6 -27.58 -32.48 34.48
CA GLN A 6 -27.66 -31.34 33.54
C GLN A 6 -26.23 -30.78 33.32
N ILE A 7 -25.70 -30.96 32.14
CA ILE A 7 -24.47 -30.34 31.67
C ILE A 7 -24.82 -28.93 31.20
N LEU A 8 -24.41 -27.93 31.95
CA LEU A 8 -24.54 -26.53 31.61
C LEU A 8 -23.44 -26.16 30.59
N PHE A 9 -23.79 -25.98 29.32
CA PHE A 9 -22.89 -25.49 28.29
C PHE A 9 -22.76 -23.95 28.45
N LEU A 10 -21.67 -23.49 29.06
CA LEU A 10 -21.27 -22.08 29.07
C LEU A 10 -20.72 -21.73 27.68
N SER A 11 -21.56 -21.11 26.82
CA SER A 11 -21.12 -20.52 25.57
C SER A 11 -20.32 -19.26 25.86
N PHE A 12 -19.00 -19.34 25.72
CA PHE A 12 -18.10 -18.18 25.79
C PHE A 12 -18.23 -17.40 24.47
N CYS A 13 -19.09 -16.40 24.44
CA CYS A 13 -19.09 -15.41 23.35
C CYS A 13 -17.81 -14.56 23.46
N PHE A 14 -16.81 -14.87 22.63
CA PHE A 14 -15.71 -13.94 22.40
C PHE A 14 -16.26 -12.73 21.68
N ILE A 15 -16.49 -11.63 22.40
CA ILE A 15 -16.76 -10.32 21.79
C ILE A 15 -15.41 -9.87 21.22
N PHE A 16 -15.22 -10.07 19.91
CA PHE A 16 -14.16 -9.41 19.15
C PHE A 16 -14.48 -7.92 19.16
N GLN A 17 -13.87 -7.19 20.06
CA GLN A 17 -13.92 -5.74 20.06
C GLN A 17 -13.14 -5.27 18.82
N ALA A 18 -13.85 -4.86 17.77
CA ALA A 18 -13.23 -4.23 16.61
C ALA A 18 -12.49 -2.99 17.12
N GLN A 19 -11.19 -3.06 17.17
CA GLN A 19 -10.34 -1.92 17.50
C GLN A 19 -10.53 -0.91 16.36
N ASN A 20 -11.06 0.29 16.66
CA ASN A 20 -11.21 1.33 15.65
C ASN A 20 -9.83 1.70 15.10
N LEU A 21 -9.60 1.46 13.83
CA LEU A 21 -8.37 1.84 13.14
C LEU A 21 -8.10 3.33 13.35
N LYS A 22 -7.04 3.65 14.09
CA LYS A 22 -6.57 5.02 14.28
C LYS A 22 -5.52 5.34 13.21
N ILE A 23 -5.84 6.28 12.33
CA ILE A 23 -4.91 6.79 11.32
C ILE A 23 -4.38 8.15 11.78
N ILE A 24 -3.06 8.24 11.96
CA ILE A 24 -2.38 9.48 12.32
C ILE A 24 -2.06 10.25 11.03
N GLN A 25 -2.51 11.49 10.93
CA GLN A 25 -2.19 12.35 9.81
C GLN A 25 -0.74 12.86 9.93
N LYS A 26 0.08 12.54 8.96
CA LYS A 26 1.49 12.98 8.84
C LYS A 26 1.79 13.29 7.37
N PRO A 27 1.09 14.28 6.78
CA PRO A 27 1.17 14.53 5.35
C PRO A 27 2.57 14.98 4.92
N ILE A 28 3.04 14.46 3.78
CA ILE A 28 4.20 15.01 3.07
C ILE A 28 3.79 16.32 2.40
N ASP A 29 4.79 17.17 2.07
CA ASP A 29 4.53 18.38 1.29
C ASP A 29 4.04 18.01 -0.12
N TYR A 30 2.76 18.26 -0.35
CA TYR A 30 2.10 18.06 -1.65
C TYR A 30 1.94 19.42 -2.36
N SER A 31 3.08 20.15 -2.50
CA SER A 31 3.19 21.49 -3.10
C SER A 31 2.74 21.51 -4.56
N LYS A 32 2.55 22.72 -5.10
CA LYS A 32 2.26 22.95 -6.52
C LYS A 32 3.30 22.28 -7.44
N GLU A 33 4.58 22.28 -7.02
CA GLU A 33 5.65 21.62 -7.79
C GLU A 33 5.50 20.09 -7.78
N ARG A 34 5.18 19.48 -6.62
CA ARG A 34 4.89 18.04 -6.56
C ARG A 34 3.68 17.68 -7.42
N MET A 35 2.62 18.48 -7.38
CA MET A 35 1.44 18.30 -8.23
C MET A 35 1.82 18.33 -9.71
N LYS A 36 2.63 19.32 -10.12
CA LYS A 36 3.11 19.42 -11.51
C LYS A 36 3.91 18.19 -11.93
N LEU A 37 4.89 17.78 -11.13
CA LEU A 37 5.72 16.60 -11.43
C LEU A 37 4.88 15.30 -11.44
N SER A 38 3.85 15.21 -10.62
CA SER A 38 2.91 14.08 -10.64
C SER A 38 2.10 14.04 -11.94
N LEU A 39 1.62 15.19 -12.42
CA LEU A 39 0.91 15.30 -13.70
C LEU A 39 1.83 15.00 -14.89
N ASP A 40 3.07 15.46 -14.85
CA ASP A 40 4.08 15.15 -15.87
C ASP A 40 4.33 13.63 -15.92
N TYR A 41 4.50 12.99 -14.74
CA TYR A 41 4.64 11.53 -14.67
C TYR A 41 3.41 10.79 -15.22
N MET A 42 2.20 11.23 -14.85
CA MET A 42 0.95 10.61 -15.33
C MET A 42 0.82 10.73 -16.85
N LYS A 43 1.20 11.87 -17.42
CA LYS A 43 1.21 12.09 -18.86
C LYS A 43 2.23 11.19 -19.55
N GLU A 44 3.47 11.18 -19.07
CA GLU A 44 4.59 10.47 -19.72
C GLU A 44 4.49 8.96 -19.59
N HIS A 45 4.13 8.45 -18.39
CA HIS A 45 4.16 7.02 -18.08
C HIS A 45 2.79 6.33 -18.18
N HIS A 46 1.70 7.09 -18.04
CA HIS A 46 0.36 6.50 -18.04
C HIS A 46 -0.50 6.98 -19.22
N ASN A 47 0.02 7.88 -20.07
CA ASN A 47 -0.72 8.54 -21.14
C ASN A 47 -2.03 9.18 -20.65
N LEU A 48 -1.99 9.78 -19.44
CA LEU A 48 -3.11 10.45 -18.80
C LEU A 48 -2.87 11.95 -18.73
N ILE A 49 -3.73 12.73 -19.41
CA ILE A 49 -3.69 14.18 -19.41
C ILE A 49 -4.88 14.69 -18.59
N GLN A 50 -4.61 15.29 -17.46
CA GLN A 50 -5.62 15.81 -16.54
C GLN A 50 -5.15 17.09 -15.84
N LYS A 51 -6.07 17.81 -15.18
CA LYS A 51 -5.78 19.10 -14.53
C LYS A 51 -5.28 18.94 -13.09
N THR A 52 -5.62 17.84 -12.45
CA THR A 52 -5.27 17.51 -11.06
C THR A 52 -4.69 16.11 -11.01
N PRO A 53 -3.72 15.82 -10.14
CA PRO A 53 -3.11 14.48 -10.04
C PRO A 53 -4.00 13.50 -9.26
N ASN A 54 -5.31 13.53 -9.48
CA ASN A 54 -6.24 12.63 -8.82
C ASN A 54 -6.19 11.24 -9.44
N ILE A 55 -6.40 10.24 -8.61
CA ILE A 55 -6.52 8.83 -9.01
C ILE A 55 -7.87 8.27 -8.55
N ILE A 56 -8.30 7.19 -9.19
CA ILE A 56 -9.41 6.35 -8.70
C ILE A 56 -8.80 5.03 -8.23
N PRO A 57 -8.65 4.82 -6.93
CA PRO A 57 -8.00 3.62 -6.40
C PRO A 57 -8.77 2.35 -6.72
N LYS A 58 -8.09 1.37 -7.32
CA LYS A 58 -8.60 0.03 -7.60
C LYS A 58 -7.73 -1.06 -7.00
N ILE A 59 -6.49 -0.71 -6.67
CA ILE A 59 -5.46 -1.63 -6.20
C ILE A 59 -4.89 -1.10 -4.90
N ILE A 60 -4.64 -1.98 -3.92
CA ILE A 60 -3.77 -1.70 -2.79
C ILE A 60 -2.48 -2.49 -3.00
N VAL A 61 -1.34 -1.81 -2.94
CA VAL A 61 -0.02 -2.40 -3.07
C VAL A 61 0.70 -2.29 -1.73
N LEU A 62 1.06 -3.43 -1.14
CA LEU A 62 1.84 -3.49 0.09
C LEU A 62 3.33 -3.56 -0.21
N HIS A 63 4.12 -2.77 0.53
CA HIS A 63 5.56 -2.64 0.42
C HIS A 63 6.25 -2.85 1.76
N TYR A 64 7.58 -2.93 1.75
CA TYR A 64 8.41 -2.59 2.90
C TYR A 64 9.45 -1.52 2.54
N THR A 65 9.86 -0.72 3.52
CA THR A 65 10.75 0.44 3.34
C THR A 65 12.22 0.08 3.13
N ALA A 66 12.60 -1.19 3.16
CA ALA A 66 13.98 -1.67 3.24
C ALA A 66 14.72 -1.23 4.53
N GLY A 67 13.97 -0.93 5.61
CA GLY A 67 14.47 -0.57 6.93
C GLY A 67 14.20 0.88 7.33
N GLY A 68 14.93 1.37 8.31
CA GLY A 68 14.77 2.72 8.84
C GLY A 68 13.71 2.84 9.93
N THR A 69 13.35 4.08 10.23
CA THR A 69 12.32 4.47 11.21
C THR A 69 11.21 5.26 10.51
N ILE A 70 10.10 5.52 11.22
CA ILE A 70 9.03 6.41 10.73
C ILE A 70 9.62 7.76 10.29
N GLU A 71 10.44 8.37 11.12
CA GLU A 71 10.98 9.71 10.84
C GLU A 71 11.95 9.72 9.66
N SER A 72 12.82 8.72 9.53
CA SER A 72 13.74 8.65 8.39
C SER A 72 13.00 8.39 7.07
N ASN A 73 12.01 7.50 7.05
CA ASN A 73 11.22 7.22 5.87
C ASN A 73 10.25 8.36 5.53
N PHE A 74 9.66 9.03 6.54
CA PHE A 74 8.87 10.23 6.31
C PHE A 74 9.73 11.32 5.62
N ARG A 75 10.92 11.64 6.15
CA ARG A 75 11.83 12.60 5.51
C ARG A 75 12.18 12.21 4.09
N TYR A 76 12.43 10.93 3.84
CA TYR A 76 12.73 10.43 2.51
C TYR A 76 11.56 10.66 1.53
N PHE A 77 10.33 10.29 1.90
CA PHE A 77 9.16 10.51 1.06
C PHE A 77 8.76 11.98 0.92
N ASN A 78 9.06 12.79 1.93
CA ASN A 78 8.79 14.24 1.91
C ASN A 78 9.71 15.01 0.95
N ASN A 79 10.90 14.50 0.63
CA ASN A 79 11.75 15.10 -0.40
C ASN A 79 11.01 15.12 -1.74
N LEU A 80 11.06 16.26 -2.42
CA LEU A 80 10.40 16.42 -3.72
C LEU A 80 11.12 15.66 -4.82
N TYR A 81 12.44 15.69 -4.82
CA TYR A 81 13.27 15.14 -5.88
C TYR A 81 13.95 13.85 -5.48
N LEU A 82 13.98 12.92 -6.45
CA LEU A 82 14.63 11.62 -6.28
C LEU A 82 16.17 11.79 -6.26
N GLU A 83 16.80 11.05 -5.37
CA GLU A 83 18.25 11.02 -5.22
C GLU A 83 18.99 10.52 -6.47
N ASN A 84 20.25 10.95 -6.63
CA ASN A 84 21.08 10.55 -7.78
C ASN A 84 21.45 9.07 -7.77
N GLN A 85 21.54 8.45 -6.59
CA GLN A 85 21.88 7.03 -6.42
C GLN A 85 20.85 6.08 -7.04
N ARG A 86 19.63 6.54 -7.27
CA ARG A 86 18.56 5.79 -7.94
C ARG A 86 18.47 6.13 -9.43
N ALA A 87 19.59 6.07 -10.14
CA ALA A 87 19.76 6.56 -11.51
C ALA A 87 18.68 6.03 -12.49
N THR A 88 18.35 4.73 -12.44
CA THR A 88 17.32 4.13 -13.30
C THR A 88 15.94 4.79 -13.11
N LEU A 89 15.53 5.03 -11.86
CA LEU A 89 14.25 5.67 -11.57
C LEU A 89 14.31 7.17 -11.88
N LYS A 90 15.46 7.82 -11.62
CA LYS A 90 15.65 9.25 -11.88
C LYS A 90 15.64 9.58 -13.37
N LYS A 91 16.15 8.68 -14.22
CA LYS A 91 16.07 8.81 -15.67
C LYS A 91 14.61 8.88 -16.16
N GLN A 92 13.70 8.23 -15.48
CA GLN A 92 12.28 8.20 -15.84
C GLN A 92 11.52 9.43 -15.32
N SER A 93 11.86 9.95 -14.15
CA SER A 93 11.28 11.18 -13.60
C SER A 93 12.13 11.70 -12.45
N SER A 94 12.20 13.02 -12.29
CA SER A 94 12.79 13.68 -11.12
C SER A 94 11.92 13.60 -9.87
N LEU A 95 10.60 13.35 -10.02
CA LEU A 95 9.68 13.19 -8.91
C LEU A 95 10.15 12.06 -7.99
N ASN A 96 10.26 12.34 -6.68
CA ASN A 96 10.60 11.30 -5.73
C ASN A 96 9.49 10.24 -5.61
N VAL A 97 9.85 9.06 -5.11
CA VAL A 97 8.88 8.06 -4.69
C VAL A 97 8.15 8.51 -3.44
N SER A 98 6.91 8.09 -3.28
CA SER A 98 6.08 8.35 -2.10
C SER A 98 5.02 7.26 -1.96
N ALA A 99 4.41 7.15 -0.78
CA ALA A 99 3.31 6.22 -0.52
C ALA A 99 2.16 6.97 0.15
N HIS A 100 0.97 6.38 0.14
CA HIS A 100 -0.21 6.96 0.79
C HIS A 100 -0.20 6.72 2.30
N PHE A 101 0.28 5.55 2.70
CA PHE A 101 0.37 5.17 4.11
C PHE A 101 1.75 4.63 4.46
N LEU A 102 2.13 4.81 5.72
CA LEU A 102 3.33 4.24 6.33
C LEU A 102 2.92 3.58 7.64
N ILE A 103 3.28 2.30 7.84
CA ILE A 103 2.92 1.52 9.03
C ILE A 103 4.17 1.20 9.82
N ASP A 104 4.18 1.61 11.09
CA ASP A 104 5.28 1.32 12.01
C ASP A 104 5.25 -0.15 12.46
N ARG A 105 6.33 -0.59 13.06
CA ARG A 105 6.51 -1.96 13.54
C ARG A 105 5.55 -2.36 14.66
N ASP A 106 5.02 -1.39 15.39
CA ASP A 106 3.99 -1.59 16.41
C ASP A 106 2.55 -1.62 15.87
N GLY A 107 2.39 -1.42 14.53
CA GLY A 107 1.12 -1.37 13.84
C GLY A 107 0.50 0.02 13.75
N THR A 108 1.15 1.07 14.26
CA THR A 108 0.65 2.44 14.12
C THR A 108 0.63 2.86 12.65
N VAL A 109 -0.52 3.36 12.18
CA VAL A 109 -0.74 3.75 10.77
C VAL A 109 -0.65 5.25 10.62
N TYR A 110 0.19 5.71 9.70
CA TYR A 110 0.35 7.11 9.31
C TYR A 110 -0.14 7.32 7.88
N GLN A 111 -0.95 8.34 7.65
CA GLN A 111 -1.33 8.77 6.30
C GLN A 111 -0.40 9.89 5.85
N LEU A 112 0.27 9.69 4.71
CA LEU A 112 1.25 10.60 4.13
C LEU A 112 0.70 11.39 2.94
N VAL A 113 -0.14 10.73 2.11
CA VAL A 113 -0.78 11.31 0.93
C VAL A 113 -2.26 10.95 0.97
N ASP A 114 -3.11 11.82 0.48
CA ASP A 114 -4.53 11.51 0.29
C ASP A 114 -4.67 10.32 -0.67
N PRO A 115 -5.45 9.27 -0.34
CA PRO A 115 -5.63 8.10 -1.21
C PRO A 115 -6.14 8.41 -2.62
N GLU A 116 -6.76 9.56 -2.84
CA GLU A 116 -7.23 10.01 -4.15
C GLU A 116 -6.20 10.84 -4.92
N LEU A 117 -5.02 11.08 -4.37
CA LEU A 117 -3.92 11.77 -5.03
C LEU A 117 -2.85 10.78 -5.50
N PHE A 118 -2.18 11.13 -6.58
CA PHE A 118 -1.09 10.34 -7.13
C PHE A 118 0.09 10.21 -6.16
N ALA A 119 0.59 8.99 -5.97
CA ALA A 119 1.85 8.70 -5.31
C ALA A 119 2.69 7.75 -6.19
N ARG A 120 4.01 7.98 -6.25
CA ARG A 120 4.92 7.18 -7.08
C ARG A 120 5.51 6.02 -6.28
N HIS A 121 4.94 4.82 -6.38
CA HIS A 121 5.41 3.63 -5.64
C HIS A 121 5.43 2.34 -6.47
N THR A 122 4.64 2.25 -7.56
CA THR A 122 4.52 1.02 -8.36
C THR A 122 4.43 1.35 -9.85
N ILE A 123 5.43 0.95 -10.62
CA ILE A 123 5.48 1.18 -12.07
C ILE A 123 4.22 0.64 -12.74
N GLY A 124 3.66 1.39 -13.68
CA GLY A 124 2.50 0.99 -14.48
C GLY A 124 1.15 1.07 -13.78
N LEU A 125 1.11 1.14 -12.43
CA LEU A 125 -0.13 1.09 -11.64
C LEU A 125 -0.35 2.31 -10.73
N ASN A 126 0.61 3.23 -10.61
CA ASN A 126 0.50 4.39 -9.72
C ASN A 126 -0.81 5.20 -9.91
N TYR A 127 -1.35 5.26 -11.13
CA TYR A 127 -2.55 6.03 -11.46
C TYR A 127 -3.85 5.44 -10.87
N CYS A 128 -3.81 4.23 -10.34
CA CYS A 128 -4.98 3.55 -9.78
C CYS A 128 -4.65 2.72 -8.52
N ALA A 129 -3.48 2.94 -7.91
CA ALA A 129 -3.04 2.15 -6.78
C ALA A 129 -2.76 3.00 -5.53
N ILE A 130 -3.23 2.53 -4.38
CA ILE A 130 -2.83 3.01 -3.06
C ILE A 130 -1.60 2.24 -2.61
N GLY A 131 -0.49 2.92 -2.32
CA GLY A 131 0.72 2.33 -1.75
C GLY A 131 0.71 2.37 -0.23
N VAL A 132 1.03 1.25 0.39
CA VAL A 132 1.18 1.10 1.84
C VAL A 132 2.58 0.57 2.14
N GLU A 133 3.41 1.40 2.71
CA GLU A 133 4.76 1.06 3.13
C GLU A 133 4.77 0.56 4.57
N ASN A 134 5.52 -0.48 4.84
CA ASN A 134 5.71 -1.05 6.17
C ASN A 134 7.17 -0.87 6.60
N ILE A 135 7.42 -0.34 7.78
CA ILE A 135 8.79 -0.24 8.32
C ILE A 135 9.36 -1.64 8.52
N GLY A 136 10.36 -1.99 7.73
CA GLY A 136 11.01 -3.29 7.78
C GLY A 136 11.79 -3.61 6.51
N SER A 137 12.37 -4.80 6.48
CA SER A 137 13.18 -5.29 5.37
C SER A 137 13.29 -6.82 5.43
N LYS A 138 14.00 -7.43 4.50
CA LYS A 138 14.34 -8.85 4.55
C LYS A 138 15.14 -9.21 5.82
N ALA A 139 16.08 -8.32 6.23
CA ALA A 139 16.88 -8.51 7.45
C ALA A 139 16.12 -8.14 8.74
N GLN A 140 15.04 -7.35 8.62
CA GLN A 140 14.16 -6.95 9.70
C GLN A 140 12.71 -7.27 9.32
N PRO A 141 12.28 -8.54 9.45
CA PRO A 141 10.97 -8.99 8.97
C PRO A 141 9.81 -8.20 9.56
N LEU A 142 8.75 -8.09 8.78
CA LEU A 142 7.51 -7.43 9.19
C LEU A 142 6.84 -8.19 10.34
N THR A 143 6.19 -7.45 11.23
CA THR A 143 5.61 -7.97 12.47
C THR A 143 4.16 -8.43 12.28
N ASP A 144 3.65 -9.24 13.22
CA ASP A 144 2.23 -9.61 13.24
C ASP A 144 1.33 -8.39 13.53
N LYS A 145 1.81 -7.38 14.28
CA LYS A 145 1.09 -6.12 14.47
C LYS A 145 0.92 -5.35 13.14
N GLN A 146 1.92 -5.39 12.26
CA GLN A 146 1.78 -4.84 10.92
C GLN A 146 0.82 -5.66 10.05
N VAL A 147 0.75 -6.99 10.21
CA VAL A 147 -0.27 -7.81 9.54
C VAL A 147 -1.68 -7.36 9.94
N GLU A 148 -1.95 -7.19 11.25
CA GLU A 148 -3.25 -6.72 11.74
C GLU A 148 -3.56 -5.31 11.19
N ALA A 149 -2.62 -4.38 11.31
CA ALA A 149 -2.80 -3.01 10.86
C ALA A 149 -3.07 -2.92 9.35
N ASN A 150 -2.37 -3.72 8.52
CA ASN A 150 -2.66 -3.78 7.09
C ASN A 150 -4.06 -4.35 6.81
N ALA A 151 -4.47 -5.40 7.51
CA ALA A 151 -5.80 -5.97 7.33
C ALA A 151 -6.91 -4.96 7.69
N GLU A 152 -6.76 -4.23 8.80
CA GLU A 152 -7.71 -3.19 9.21
C GLU A 152 -7.73 -2.02 8.21
N LEU A 153 -6.55 -1.57 7.75
CA LEU A 153 -6.44 -0.50 6.76
C LEU A 153 -7.08 -0.90 5.42
N VAL A 154 -6.84 -2.13 4.95
CA VAL A 154 -7.48 -2.65 3.73
C VAL A 154 -8.99 -2.66 3.88
N ARG A 155 -9.54 -3.15 4.99
CA ARG A 155 -10.99 -3.11 5.27
C ARG A 155 -11.56 -1.70 5.26
N TYR A 156 -10.82 -0.74 5.83
CA TYR A 156 -11.21 0.66 5.83
C TYR A 156 -11.24 1.23 4.41
N LEU A 157 -10.22 0.97 3.61
CA LEU A 157 -10.10 1.48 2.25
C LEU A 157 -11.13 0.86 1.29
N THR A 158 -11.44 -0.44 1.42
CA THR A 158 -12.46 -1.11 0.59
C THR A 158 -13.87 -0.61 0.85
N LYS A 159 -14.14 -0.04 2.02
CA LYS A 159 -15.44 0.63 2.30
C LYS A 159 -15.56 1.99 1.64
N LYS A 160 -14.43 2.63 1.31
CA LYS A 160 -14.40 4.00 0.77
C LYS A 160 -14.15 4.06 -0.73
N TYR A 161 -13.41 3.10 -1.25
CA TYR A 161 -12.93 3.10 -2.64
C TYR A 161 -13.27 1.78 -3.33
N PRO A 162 -13.41 1.78 -4.66
CA PRO A 162 -13.73 0.58 -5.45
C PRO A 162 -12.50 -0.33 -5.60
N ILE A 163 -11.93 -0.78 -4.49
CA ILE A 163 -10.75 -1.65 -4.47
C ILE A 163 -11.12 -3.04 -4.96
N GLU A 164 -10.47 -3.51 -6.00
CA GLU A 164 -10.64 -4.83 -6.58
C GLU A 164 -9.47 -5.78 -6.25
N TYR A 165 -8.26 -5.20 -6.03
CA TYR A 165 -7.03 -5.97 -5.92
C TYR A 165 -6.24 -5.61 -4.65
N LEU A 166 -5.64 -6.66 -4.05
CA LEU A 166 -4.65 -6.53 -2.98
C LEU A 166 -3.40 -7.31 -3.37
N ILE A 167 -2.31 -6.61 -3.63
CA ILE A 167 -1.06 -7.21 -4.09
C ILE A 167 0.14 -6.78 -3.25
N GLY A 168 1.18 -7.60 -3.24
CA GLY A 168 2.52 -7.19 -2.84
C GLY A 168 3.26 -6.55 -4.01
N HIS A 169 4.23 -5.68 -3.73
CA HIS A 169 5.03 -5.06 -4.80
C HIS A 169 5.73 -6.11 -5.68
N SER A 170 6.17 -7.24 -5.12
CA SER A 170 6.74 -8.35 -5.88
C SER A 170 5.78 -8.96 -6.92
N GLU A 171 4.47 -8.72 -6.79
CA GLU A 171 3.44 -9.32 -7.64
C GLU A 171 2.99 -8.40 -8.79
N TYR A 172 3.40 -7.12 -8.79
CA TYR A 172 2.88 -6.12 -9.74
C TYR A 172 3.15 -6.46 -11.22
N GLY A 173 4.21 -7.23 -11.48
CA GLY A 173 4.60 -7.63 -12.82
C GLY A 173 3.56 -8.47 -13.58
N VAL A 174 2.67 -9.19 -12.87
CA VAL A 174 1.60 -9.98 -13.52
C VAL A 174 0.57 -9.10 -14.24
N PHE A 175 0.52 -7.81 -13.90
CA PHE A 175 -0.39 -6.85 -14.54
C PHE A 175 0.09 -6.34 -15.90
N ARG A 176 1.35 -6.59 -16.32
CA ARG A 176 1.93 -6.04 -17.55
C ARG A 176 1.11 -6.30 -18.80
N ASN A 177 0.37 -7.40 -18.86
CA ASN A 177 -0.49 -7.75 -20.01
C ASN A 177 -1.97 -7.44 -19.75
N SER A 178 -2.29 -6.75 -18.69
CA SER A 178 -3.67 -6.40 -18.34
C SER A 178 -4.05 -5.00 -18.84
N LYS A 179 -5.36 -4.72 -18.88
CA LYS A 179 -5.89 -3.38 -19.18
C LYS A 179 -5.55 -2.34 -18.10
N LEU A 180 -5.10 -2.78 -16.92
CA LEU A 180 -4.70 -1.90 -15.83
C LEU A 180 -3.24 -1.44 -15.95
N TRP A 181 -2.43 -2.08 -16.77
CA TRP A 181 -1.05 -1.63 -16.99
C TRP A 181 -1.00 -0.46 -17.94
N LYS A 182 -0.43 0.66 -17.49
CA LYS A 182 -0.33 1.89 -18.29
C LYS A 182 1.09 2.43 -18.48
N GLU A 183 2.12 1.63 -18.17
CA GLU A 183 3.49 2.07 -18.44
C GLU A 183 3.75 2.16 -19.95
N THR A 184 4.19 3.33 -20.42
CA THR A 184 4.46 3.62 -21.83
C THR A 184 5.86 3.19 -22.26
N ASP A 185 6.85 3.21 -21.35
CA ASP A 185 8.20 2.69 -21.61
C ASP A 185 8.25 1.19 -21.26
N SER A 186 8.23 0.34 -22.29
CA SER A 186 8.29 -1.11 -22.14
C SER A 186 9.56 -1.62 -21.43
N LYS A 187 10.62 -0.80 -21.38
CA LYS A 187 11.90 -1.10 -20.71
C LYS A 187 11.90 -0.66 -19.24
N TYR A 188 10.94 0.17 -18.84
CA TYR A 188 10.84 0.62 -17.45
C TYR A 188 10.13 -0.43 -16.60
N PHE A 189 10.92 -1.37 -16.12
CA PHE A 189 10.48 -2.43 -15.22
C PHE A 189 11.61 -2.81 -14.27
N THR A 190 11.28 -3.08 -13.00
CA THR A 190 12.25 -3.55 -11.99
C THR A 190 11.65 -4.70 -11.19
N GLY A 191 12.36 -5.82 -11.07
CA GLY A 191 11.98 -6.89 -10.15
C GLY A 191 11.92 -6.40 -8.70
N LYS A 192 10.96 -6.89 -7.95
CA LYS A 192 10.72 -6.55 -6.55
C LYS A 192 10.55 -7.82 -5.71
N GLU A 193 10.90 -7.74 -4.43
CA GLU A 193 10.74 -8.85 -3.49
C GLU A 193 9.83 -8.52 -2.30
N ASP A 194 9.54 -7.22 -2.13
CA ASP A 194 8.73 -6.70 -1.03
C ASP A 194 7.21 -6.90 -1.25
N PRO A 195 6.43 -7.04 -0.18
CA PRO A 195 6.82 -7.17 1.23
C PRO A 195 7.15 -8.61 1.62
N GLY A 196 7.21 -9.54 0.67
CA GLY A 196 7.44 -10.95 0.85
C GLY A 196 6.15 -11.80 0.90
N ALA A 197 6.23 -12.99 0.29
CA ALA A 197 5.06 -13.88 0.13
C ALA A 197 4.43 -14.32 1.46
N GLY A 198 5.25 -14.56 2.49
CA GLY A 198 4.75 -14.95 3.81
C GLY A 198 3.91 -13.86 4.48
N PHE A 199 4.32 -12.60 4.36
CA PHE A 199 3.55 -11.46 4.85
C PHE A 199 2.23 -11.32 4.09
N MET A 200 2.26 -11.35 2.77
CA MET A 200 1.06 -11.27 1.93
C MET A 200 0.06 -12.38 2.24
N LYS A 201 0.54 -13.61 2.45
CA LYS A 201 -0.31 -14.74 2.86
C LYS A 201 -1.05 -14.42 4.16
N LYS A 202 -0.33 -14.01 5.22
CA LYS A 202 -0.93 -13.68 6.53
C LYS A 202 -1.97 -12.56 6.43
N VAL A 203 -1.70 -11.50 5.66
CA VAL A 203 -2.64 -10.39 5.47
C VAL A 203 -3.90 -10.88 4.73
N ARG A 204 -3.74 -11.65 3.64
CA ARG A 204 -4.88 -12.17 2.84
C ARG A 204 -5.74 -13.15 3.63
N GLU A 205 -5.17 -13.98 4.49
CA GLU A 205 -5.91 -14.91 5.37
C GLU A 205 -6.90 -14.18 6.27
N LYS A 206 -6.59 -12.93 6.67
CA LYS A 206 -7.50 -12.09 7.47
C LYS A 206 -8.59 -11.38 6.65
N LEU A 207 -8.52 -11.43 5.34
CA LEU A 207 -9.35 -10.66 4.40
C LEU A 207 -10.15 -11.55 3.42
N THR A 208 -10.28 -12.84 3.72
CA THR A 208 -10.92 -13.82 2.83
C THR A 208 -12.38 -13.47 2.50
N ASP A 209 -13.07 -12.77 3.42
CA ASP A 209 -14.43 -12.28 3.25
C ASP A 209 -14.56 -11.16 2.20
N LEU A 210 -13.49 -10.38 1.94
CA LEU A 210 -13.50 -9.28 0.97
C LEU A 210 -13.32 -9.75 -0.48
N LYS A 211 -12.90 -10.99 -0.70
CA LYS A 211 -12.71 -11.60 -2.03
C LYS A 211 -11.82 -10.77 -2.97
N LEU A 212 -10.83 -10.06 -2.42
CA LEU A 212 -9.89 -9.26 -3.21
C LEU A 212 -9.01 -10.16 -4.08
N LYS A 213 -8.81 -9.74 -5.32
CA LYS A 213 -7.97 -10.47 -6.29
C LYS A 213 -6.49 -10.17 -6.07
N SER A 214 -5.60 -11.10 -6.44
CA SER A 214 -4.15 -10.92 -6.45
C SER A 214 -3.56 -10.79 -7.86
N GLN A 215 -4.38 -10.96 -8.89
CA GLN A 215 -4.00 -10.87 -10.31
C GLN A 215 -5.22 -10.42 -11.15
N PRO A 216 -4.99 -9.82 -12.34
CA PRO A 216 -6.05 -9.30 -13.22
C PRO A 216 -6.89 -10.40 -13.85
#